data_a3364b337775f1453bb067bd5af60ba6
#
_entry.id   a3364b337775f1453bb067bd5af60ba6
#
_cell.length_a   1.000
_cell.length_b   1.000
_cell.length_c   1.000
_cell.angle_alpha   90.00
_cell.angle_beta   90.00
_cell.angle_gamma   90.00
#
_symmetry.space_group_name_H-M   'P 1'
#
loop_
_entity.id
_entity.type
_entity.pdbx_description
1 polymer ?
#
loop_
_entity_poly.entity_id
_entity_poly.type
_entity_poly.pdbx_seq_one_letter_code
_entity_poly.pdbx_strand_id
1 'polypeptide(L)'
;MDYLYYQRKINDVIVKCPIEAGIEILVYNLLDQIVNMEQYSVVDINRVQKDKDSRLSTMAGVPDIAILSPDFEFKKEDHGVVYGFVEVKAAGTSLRVTRQILGQMSKVSHFIFTNGITWQYYYNQKMEWKKSFRTDKISYSNVEITIDQNKFEELKQALQKINWKE
;
A
#
# COMPACT_ATOMS: atom_id res chain seq x y z
N MET A 1 15.14 -2.90 -0.72
CA MET A 1 14.69 -4.31 -0.80
C MET A 1 14.92 -4.81 -2.21
N ASP A 2 15.58 -5.96 -2.37
CA ASP A 2 15.71 -6.62 -3.68
C ASP A 2 14.55 -7.60 -3.94
N TYR A 3 14.41 -8.05 -5.19
CA TYR A 3 13.30 -8.88 -5.61
C TYR A 3 13.35 -10.30 -5.02
N LEU A 4 14.52 -10.87 -4.76
CA LEU A 4 14.67 -12.20 -4.18
C LEU A 4 14.22 -12.22 -2.71
N TYR A 5 14.59 -11.18 -1.96
CA TYR A 5 14.11 -11.02 -0.59
C TYR A 5 12.59 -10.86 -0.56
N TYR A 6 12.03 -10.01 -1.43
CA TYR A 6 10.59 -9.80 -1.53
C TYR A 6 9.87 -11.11 -1.88
N GLN A 7 10.37 -11.83 -2.91
CA GLN A 7 9.81 -13.12 -3.31
C GLN A 7 9.82 -14.14 -2.18
N ARG A 8 10.94 -14.26 -1.47
CA ARG A 8 11.04 -15.16 -0.32
C ARG A 8 10.00 -14.82 0.75
N LYS A 9 9.87 -13.53 1.09
CA LYS A 9 8.96 -13.09 2.16
C LYS A 9 7.49 -13.25 1.78
N ILE A 10 7.12 -12.90 0.56
CA ILE A 10 5.73 -13.09 0.13
C ILE A 10 5.35 -14.56 0.06
N ASN A 11 6.27 -15.44 -0.35
CA ASN A 11 6.06 -16.89 -0.34
C ASN A 11 5.97 -17.45 1.07
N ASP A 12 6.75 -16.93 2.02
CA ASP A 12 6.60 -17.28 3.44
C ASP A 12 5.17 -16.99 3.94
N VAL A 13 4.62 -15.83 3.58
CA VAL A 13 3.23 -15.50 3.94
C VAL A 13 2.24 -16.42 3.24
N ILE A 14 2.34 -16.57 1.91
CA ILE A 14 1.38 -17.35 1.11
C ILE A 14 1.32 -18.80 1.57
N VAL A 15 2.46 -19.41 1.86
CA VAL A 15 2.54 -20.84 2.16
C VAL A 15 2.33 -21.14 3.65
N LYS A 16 2.89 -20.31 4.55
CA LYS A 16 2.93 -20.60 5.99
C LYS A 16 1.75 -19.99 6.75
N CYS A 17 1.34 -18.76 6.41
CA CYS A 17 0.26 -18.06 7.11
C CYS A 17 -0.36 -16.99 6.19
N PRO A 18 -1.30 -17.35 5.31
CA PRO A 18 -1.82 -16.47 4.25
C PRO A 18 -2.81 -15.43 4.77
N ILE A 19 -2.38 -14.62 5.73
CA ILE A 19 -3.17 -13.53 6.30
C ILE A 19 -2.75 -12.17 5.74
N GLU A 20 -3.68 -11.23 5.73
CA GLU A 20 -3.49 -9.88 5.23
C GLU A 20 -2.34 -9.14 5.93
N ALA A 21 -2.24 -9.27 7.26
CA ALA A 21 -1.21 -8.61 8.05
C ALA A 21 0.23 -8.97 7.62
N GLY A 22 0.49 -10.17 7.12
CA GLY A 22 1.80 -10.54 6.60
C GLY A 22 2.16 -9.79 5.31
N ILE A 23 1.18 -9.57 4.46
CA ILE A 23 1.33 -8.76 3.24
C ILE A 23 1.48 -7.27 3.59
N GLU A 24 0.73 -6.78 4.54
CA GLU A 24 0.77 -5.40 5.04
C GLU A 24 2.17 -5.03 5.53
N ILE A 25 2.79 -5.86 6.37
CA ILE A 25 4.17 -5.68 6.84
C ILE A 25 5.15 -5.63 5.65
N LEU A 26 4.99 -6.50 4.66
CA LEU A 26 5.88 -6.55 3.50
C LEU A 26 5.72 -5.30 2.62
N VAL A 27 4.49 -4.85 2.41
CA VAL A 27 4.15 -3.63 1.67
C VAL A 27 4.71 -2.40 2.39
N TYR A 28 4.49 -2.30 3.71
CA TYR A 28 5.05 -1.24 4.54
C TYR A 28 6.57 -1.15 4.40
N ASN A 29 7.27 -2.27 4.58
CA ASN A 29 8.74 -2.31 4.49
C ASN A 29 9.26 -1.93 3.09
N LEU A 30 8.53 -2.25 2.02
CA LEU A 30 8.91 -1.83 0.67
C LEU A 30 8.73 -0.33 0.50
N LEU A 31 7.60 0.23 0.93
CA LEU A 31 7.32 1.66 0.84
C LEU A 31 8.29 2.49 1.66
N ASP A 32 8.56 2.08 2.90
CA ASP A 32 9.49 2.76 3.81
C ASP A 32 10.92 2.87 3.23
N GLN A 33 11.35 1.88 2.43
CA GLN A 33 12.64 1.91 1.74
C GLN A 33 12.66 2.73 0.44
N ILE A 34 11.49 2.97 -0.16
CA ILE A 34 11.38 3.62 -1.48
C ILE A 34 11.03 5.09 -1.34
N VAL A 35 10.14 5.40 -0.42
CA VAL A 35 9.65 6.76 -0.18
C VAL A 35 10.78 7.60 0.43
N ASN A 36 10.96 8.82 -0.08
CA ASN A 36 11.99 9.71 0.44
C ASN A 36 11.65 10.18 1.88
N MET A 37 12.34 9.63 2.85
CA MET A 37 12.12 9.90 4.28
C MET A 37 12.41 11.36 4.71
N GLU A 38 13.15 12.11 3.93
CA GLU A 38 13.34 13.55 4.21
C GLU A 38 12.08 14.38 3.87
N GLN A 39 11.24 13.84 3.01
CA GLN A 39 10.05 14.54 2.52
C GLN A 39 8.74 13.95 3.00
N TYR A 40 8.74 12.67 3.41
CA TYR A 40 7.54 11.92 3.74
C TYR A 40 7.79 10.93 4.87
N SER A 41 6.75 10.64 5.63
CA SER A 41 6.74 9.57 6.63
C SER A 41 5.75 8.49 6.22
N VAL A 42 6.20 7.25 6.19
CA VAL A 42 5.34 6.07 5.98
C VAL A 42 4.94 5.54 7.35
N VAL A 43 3.65 5.46 7.64
CA VAL A 43 3.15 5.05 8.97
C VAL A 43 2.05 4.02 8.84
N ASP A 44 2.19 2.91 9.55
CA ASP A 44 1.10 1.93 9.76
C ASP A 44 0.05 2.57 10.68
N ILE A 45 -1.18 2.68 10.16
CA ILE A 45 -2.31 3.28 10.87
C ILE A 45 -3.49 2.32 11.07
N ASN A 46 -3.37 1.09 10.64
CA ASN A 46 -4.40 0.05 10.64
C ASN A 46 -5.10 -0.10 12.01
N ARG A 47 -4.39 0.11 13.11
CA ARG A 47 -4.92 -0.03 14.47
C ARG A 47 -5.38 1.28 15.12
N VAL A 48 -5.35 2.38 14.38
CA VAL A 48 -5.88 3.65 14.86
C VAL A 48 -7.40 3.57 14.96
N GLN A 49 -7.95 3.91 16.11
CA GLN A 49 -9.40 3.99 16.26
C GLN A 49 -9.94 5.15 15.43
N LYS A 50 -11.05 4.92 14.73
CA LYS A 50 -11.63 5.81 13.73
C LYS A 50 -11.88 7.26 14.22
N ASP A 51 -12.15 7.45 15.48
CA ASP A 51 -12.49 8.73 16.12
C ASP A 51 -11.32 9.46 16.75
N LYS A 52 -10.10 8.90 16.68
CA LYS A 52 -8.94 9.45 17.38
C LYS A 52 -8.22 10.58 16.64
N ASP A 53 -8.15 10.50 15.32
CA ASP A 53 -7.66 11.56 14.44
C ASP A 53 -8.43 11.52 13.12
N SER A 54 -9.21 12.55 12.87
CA SER A 54 -10.09 12.64 11.71
C SER A 54 -9.33 12.60 10.38
N ARG A 55 -8.06 13.01 10.36
CA ARG A 55 -7.21 13.02 9.16
C ARG A 55 -6.79 11.61 8.73
N LEU A 56 -6.65 10.68 9.69
CA LEU A 56 -6.23 9.29 9.46
C LEU A 56 -7.40 8.34 9.22
N SER A 57 -8.63 8.81 9.32
CA SER A 57 -9.81 8.00 9.14
C SER A 57 -10.71 8.52 8.03
N THR A 58 -11.51 7.64 7.47
CA THR A 58 -12.53 7.95 6.47
C THR A 58 -13.90 7.49 6.95
N MET A 59 -14.97 7.88 6.29
CA MET A 59 -16.29 7.32 6.58
C MET A 59 -16.34 5.80 6.34
N ALA A 60 -15.47 5.31 5.44
CA ALA A 60 -15.38 3.90 5.07
C ALA A 60 -14.41 3.08 5.95
N GLY A 61 -13.79 3.69 6.97
CA GLY A 61 -12.84 3.05 7.87
C GLY A 61 -11.47 3.72 7.88
N VAL A 62 -10.54 3.11 8.60
CA VAL A 62 -9.13 3.50 8.63
C VAL A 62 -8.39 2.67 7.59
N PRO A 63 -7.61 3.26 6.67
CA PRO A 63 -6.72 2.54 5.77
C PRO A 63 -5.55 1.87 6.53
N ASP A 64 -4.80 1.00 5.87
CA ASP A 64 -3.72 0.26 6.53
C ASP A 64 -2.48 1.14 6.76
N ILE A 65 -2.07 1.91 5.74
CA ILE A 65 -0.84 2.73 5.79
C ILE A 65 -1.16 4.15 5.31
N ALA A 66 -0.52 5.14 5.95
CA ALA A 66 -0.57 6.54 5.54
C ALA A 66 0.80 7.03 5.10
N ILE A 67 0.80 7.91 4.10
CA ILE A 67 1.95 8.72 3.69
C ILE A 67 1.70 10.14 4.21
N LEU A 68 2.53 10.56 5.13
CA LEU A 68 2.37 11.77 5.92
C LEU A 68 3.48 12.78 5.64
N SER A 69 3.23 14.04 5.93
CA SER A 69 4.29 15.05 5.98
C SER A 69 5.19 14.81 7.21
N PRO A 70 6.50 15.19 7.16
CA PRO A 70 7.42 14.96 8.28
C PRO A 70 7.04 15.67 9.57
N ASP A 71 6.26 16.75 9.49
CA ASP A 71 5.75 17.54 10.61
C ASP A 71 4.38 17.07 11.10
N PHE A 72 3.88 15.94 10.62
CA PHE A 72 2.60 15.40 11.08
C PHE A 72 2.67 15.00 12.55
N GLU A 73 1.75 15.52 13.34
CA GLU A 73 1.59 15.15 14.75
C GLU A 73 0.17 14.63 15.02
N PHE A 74 0.09 13.43 15.61
CA PHE A 74 -1.17 12.78 15.96
C PHE A 74 -2.02 13.65 16.89
N LYS A 75 -3.31 13.83 16.58
CA LYS A 75 -4.29 14.67 17.30
C LYS A 75 -4.00 16.17 17.31
N LYS A 76 -3.06 16.65 16.54
CA LYS A 76 -2.81 18.08 16.36
C LYS A 76 -3.21 18.46 14.93
N GLU A 77 -4.44 18.94 14.76
CA GLU A 77 -5.04 19.18 13.44
C GLU A 77 -4.27 20.20 12.60
N ASP A 78 -3.60 21.16 13.24
CA ASP A 78 -2.80 22.18 12.57
C ASP A 78 -1.37 21.73 12.22
N HIS A 79 -0.98 20.49 12.58
CA HIS A 79 0.36 19.96 12.37
C HIS A 79 0.34 18.86 11.32
N GLY A 80 0.89 19.18 10.16
CA GLY A 80 1.14 18.25 9.08
C GLY A 80 -0.08 17.85 8.25
N VAL A 81 0.19 17.12 7.18
CA VAL A 81 -0.80 16.72 6.16
C VAL A 81 -0.73 15.22 5.92
N VAL A 82 -1.85 14.63 5.54
CA VAL A 82 -1.93 13.29 4.96
C VAL A 82 -1.91 13.43 3.44
N TYR A 83 -0.85 12.94 2.81
CA TYR A 83 -0.71 12.98 1.37
C TYR A 83 -1.43 11.84 0.67
N GLY A 84 -1.37 10.64 1.26
CA GLY A 84 -1.97 9.47 0.64
C GLY A 84 -2.22 8.33 1.60
N PHE A 85 -3.03 7.39 1.12
CA PHE A 85 -3.33 6.15 1.81
C PHE A 85 -2.95 4.92 0.98
N VAL A 86 -2.67 3.85 1.69
CA VAL A 86 -2.47 2.53 1.09
C VAL A 86 -3.41 1.56 1.77
N GLU A 87 -4.15 0.82 0.96
CA GLU A 87 -4.98 -0.29 1.42
C GLU A 87 -4.40 -1.60 0.91
N VAL A 88 -4.22 -2.54 1.79
CA VAL A 88 -3.61 -3.84 1.52
C VAL A 88 -4.66 -4.93 1.61
N LYS A 89 -4.52 -5.97 0.81
CA LYS A 89 -5.32 -7.19 0.86
C LYS A 89 -4.42 -8.42 0.89
N ALA A 90 -4.95 -9.52 1.38
CA ALA A 90 -4.25 -10.79 1.31
C ALA A 90 -3.83 -11.14 -0.12
N ALA A 91 -2.69 -11.81 -0.29
CA ALA A 91 -2.05 -12.06 -1.61
C ALA A 91 -2.97 -12.71 -2.65
N GLY A 92 -3.91 -13.55 -2.22
CA GLY A 92 -4.89 -14.21 -3.10
C GLY A 92 -6.11 -13.36 -3.47
N THR A 93 -6.27 -12.18 -2.87
CA THR A 93 -7.47 -11.38 -3.04
C THR A 93 -7.44 -10.59 -4.36
N SER A 94 -8.55 -10.64 -5.09
CA SER A 94 -8.74 -9.80 -6.27
C SER A 94 -8.95 -8.34 -5.85
N LEU A 95 -8.17 -7.43 -6.46
CA LEU A 95 -8.28 -5.99 -6.21
C LEU A 95 -9.46 -5.40 -6.99
N ARG A 96 -10.65 -5.44 -6.38
CA ARG A 96 -11.85 -4.82 -6.92
C ARG A 96 -12.18 -3.56 -6.12
N VAL A 97 -12.42 -2.46 -6.81
CA VAL A 97 -12.85 -1.21 -6.19
C VAL A 97 -14.27 -1.38 -5.66
N THR A 98 -14.40 -1.34 -4.34
CA THR A 98 -15.66 -1.44 -3.61
C THR A 98 -16.08 -0.05 -3.13
N ARG A 99 -17.29 0.06 -2.53
CA ARG A 99 -17.73 1.30 -1.87
C ARG A 99 -16.77 1.74 -0.75
N GLN A 100 -16.18 0.77 -0.02
CA GLN A 100 -15.18 1.05 1.00
C GLN A 100 -13.95 1.71 0.37
N ILE A 101 -13.39 1.10 -0.68
CA ILE A 101 -12.20 1.63 -1.38
C ILE A 101 -12.48 3.02 -1.95
N LEU A 102 -13.64 3.24 -2.57
CA LEU A 102 -14.04 4.58 -3.05
C LEU A 102 -14.13 5.60 -1.91
N GLY A 103 -14.69 5.20 -0.77
CA GLY A 103 -14.77 6.07 0.41
C GLY A 103 -13.40 6.43 1.00
N GLN A 104 -12.44 5.51 0.97
CA GLN A 104 -11.06 5.78 1.38
C GLN A 104 -10.34 6.69 0.37
N MET A 105 -10.46 6.40 -0.95
CA MET A 105 -9.87 7.23 -2.01
C MET A 105 -10.36 8.68 -2.01
N SER A 106 -11.62 8.92 -1.63
CA SER A 106 -12.21 10.28 -1.66
C SER A 106 -11.58 11.24 -0.66
N LYS A 107 -10.83 10.72 0.30
CA LYS A 107 -10.21 11.50 1.39
C LYS A 107 -8.86 12.08 1.02
N VAL A 108 -8.16 11.50 0.05
CA VAL A 108 -6.77 11.85 -0.30
C VAL A 108 -6.60 11.93 -1.81
N SER A 109 -5.58 12.68 -2.26
CA SER A 109 -5.23 12.73 -3.68
C SER A 109 -4.56 11.44 -4.16
N HIS A 110 -3.72 10.84 -3.33
CA HIS A 110 -2.95 9.65 -3.69
C HIS A 110 -3.44 8.42 -2.95
N PHE A 111 -3.71 7.37 -3.69
CA PHE A 111 -4.17 6.11 -3.11
C PHE A 111 -3.50 4.91 -3.79
N ILE A 112 -2.93 4.03 -2.99
CA ILE A 112 -2.40 2.75 -3.46
C ILE A 112 -3.31 1.63 -2.96
N PHE A 113 -3.67 0.72 -3.86
CA PHE A 113 -4.43 -0.48 -3.55
C PHE A 113 -3.63 -1.70 -3.99
N THR A 114 -3.30 -2.60 -3.07
CA THR A 114 -2.40 -3.71 -3.36
C THR A 114 -2.73 -4.98 -2.58
N ASN A 115 -2.32 -6.12 -3.13
CA ASN A 115 -2.26 -7.41 -2.43
C ASN A 115 -0.81 -7.94 -2.34
N GLY A 116 0.17 -7.05 -2.48
CA GLY A 116 1.59 -7.39 -2.48
C GLY A 116 2.11 -7.97 -3.81
N ILE A 117 1.25 -8.49 -4.68
CA ILE A 117 1.60 -9.02 -6.01
C ILE A 117 1.18 -8.06 -7.12
N THR A 118 -0.01 -7.56 -7.01
CA THR A 118 -0.60 -6.56 -7.92
C THR A 118 -0.75 -5.26 -7.18
N TRP A 119 -0.39 -4.17 -7.84
CA TRP A 119 -0.40 -2.82 -7.32
C TRP A 119 -1.20 -1.93 -8.26
N GLN A 120 -2.08 -1.12 -7.70
CA GLN A 120 -2.87 -0.14 -8.40
C GLN A 120 -2.63 1.22 -7.73
N TYR A 121 -2.30 2.23 -8.50
CA TYR A 121 -2.15 3.58 -8.01
C TYR A 121 -3.22 4.47 -8.63
N TYR A 122 -3.82 5.28 -7.77
CA TYR A 122 -4.86 6.24 -8.11
C TYR A 122 -4.43 7.64 -7.70
N TYR A 123 -4.65 8.58 -8.59
CA TYR A 123 -4.54 10.00 -8.33
C TYR A 123 -5.91 10.65 -8.55
N ASN A 124 -6.41 11.37 -7.53
CA ASN A 124 -7.74 11.96 -7.52
C ASN A 124 -8.83 10.96 -7.97
N GLN A 125 -8.81 9.75 -7.39
CA GLN A 125 -9.74 8.64 -7.65
C GLN A 125 -9.65 8.03 -9.08
N LYS A 126 -8.73 8.51 -9.92
CA LYS A 126 -8.50 7.98 -11.27
C LYS A 126 -7.30 7.04 -11.26
N MET A 127 -7.45 5.86 -11.83
CA MET A 127 -6.34 4.92 -11.96
C MET A 127 -5.27 5.46 -12.91
N GLU A 128 -4.07 5.69 -12.40
CA GLU A 128 -2.91 6.11 -13.19
C GLU A 128 -2.14 4.91 -13.75
N TRP A 129 -1.97 3.87 -12.93
CA TRP A 129 -1.33 2.65 -13.37
C TRP A 129 -1.71 1.43 -12.53
N LYS A 130 -1.54 0.27 -13.18
CA LYS A 130 -1.63 -1.05 -12.56
C LYS A 130 -0.39 -1.85 -12.94
N LYS A 131 0.31 -2.41 -11.96
CA LYS A 131 1.48 -3.26 -12.15
C LYS A 131 1.32 -4.57 -11.41
N SER A 132 1.84 -5.65 -12.00
CA SER A 132 1.81 -6.97 -11.37
C SER A 132 3.13 -7.67 -11.62
N PHE A 133 3.68 -8.30 -10.58
CA PHE A 133 4.91 -9.10 -10.69
C PHE A 133 4.69 -10.41 -11.45
N ARG A 134 3.45 -10.81 -11.58
CA ARG A 134 3.07 -12.13 -12.04
C ARG A 134 2.60 -12.11 -13.47
N THR A 135 3.05 -13.10 -14.24
CA THR A 135 2.60 -13.32 -15.63
C THR A 135 1.57 -14.42 -15.76
N ASP A 136 1.51 -15.33 -14.80
CA ASP A 136 0.66 -16.52 -14.83
C ASP A 136 -0.68 -16.30 -14.10
N LYS A 137 -1.72 -16.98 -14.57
CA LYS A 137 -3.10 -16.90 -14.05
C LYS A 137 -3.41 -17.95 -12.98
N ILE A 138 -2.40 -18.45 -12.25
CA ILE A 138 -2.61 -19.57 -11.32
C ILE A 138 -3.42 -19.12 -10.09
N SER A 139 -4.35 -19.97 -9.69
CA SER A 139 -5.18 -19.85 -8.50
C SER A 139 -4.35 -19.90 -7.20
N TYR A 140 -4.71 -19.11 -6.24
CA TYR A 140 -3.93 -18.71 -5.07
C TYR A 140 -3.99 -19.64 -3.86
N SER A 141 -4.10 -20.92 -4.00
CA SER A 141 -4.07 -21.80 -2.83
C SER A 141 -2.65 -22.35 -2.60
N ASN A 142 -1.95 -21.79 -1.62
CA ASN A 142 -0.71 -22.32 -1.03
C ASN A 142 0.43 -22.67 -2.00
N VAL A 143 0.48 -22.03 -3.18
CA VAL A 143 1.51 -22.26 -4.18
C VAL A 143 2.48 -21.08 -4.21
N GLU A 144 3.76 -21.38 -4.10
CA GLU A 144 4.81 -20.37 -4.24
C GLU A 144 4.71 -19.67 -5.59
N ILE A 145 4.97 -18.37 -5.58
CA ILE A 145 5.01 -17.54 -6.79
C ILE A 145 6.44 -17.19 -7.14
N THR A 146 6.68 -16.98 -8.43
CA THR A 146 7.93 -16.40 -8.94
C THR A 146 7.68 -14.95 -9.32
N ILE A 147 8.55 -14.06 -8.86
CA ILE A 147 8.51 -12.64 -9.16
C ILE A 147 9.44 -12.36 -10.34
N ASP A 148 8.93 -11.68 -11.35
CA ASP A 148 9.74 -11.14 -12.44
C ASP A 148 10.57 -9.95 -11.94
N GLN A 149 11.89 -10.05 -12.03
CA GLN A 149 12.82 -9.02 -11.57
C GLN A 149 12.58 -7.67 -12.24
N ASN A 150 12.37 -7.67 -13.57
CA ASN A 150 12.19 -6.41 -14.30
C ASN A 150 10.89 -5.71 -13.88
N LYS A 151 9.81 -6.48 -13.70
CA LYS A 151 8.53 -5.93 -13.22
C LYS A 151 8.62 -5.41 -11.78
N PHE A 152 9.43 -6.04 -10.95
CA PHE A 152 9.67 -5.56 -9.59
C PHE A 152 10.41 -4.21 -9.60
N GLU A 153 11.46 -4.08 -10.41
CA GLU A 153 12.19 -2.81 -10.55
C GLU A 153 11.33 -1.72 -11.22
N GLU A 154 10.49 -2.08 -12.19
CA GLU A 154 9.51 -1.16 -12.77
C GLU A 154 8.50 -0.63 -11.74
N LEU A 155 8.05 -1.48 -10.80
CA LEU A 155 7.20 -1.03 -9.71
C LEU A 155 7.93 -0.06 -8.81
N LYS A 156 9.16 -0.40 -8.37
CA LYS A 156 9.96 0.49 -7.50
C LYS A 156 10.13 1.87 -8.13
N GLN A 157 10.49 1.90 -9.42
CA GLN A 157 10.63 3.16 -10.17
C GLN A 157 9.31 3.94 -10.27
N ALA A 158 8.18 3.23 -10.45
CA ALA A 158 6.88 3.88 -10.50
C ALA A 158 6.49 4.48 -9.14
N LEU A 159 6.74 3.78 -8.04
CA LEU A 159 6.51 4.27 -6.68
C LEU A 159 7.40 5.48 -6.34
N GLN A 160 8.69 5.44 -6.72
CA GLN A 160 9.63 6.55 -6.51
C GLN A 160 9.25 7.84 -7.26
N LYS A 161 8.54 7.70 -8.38
CA LYS A 161 8.10 8.84 -9.20
C LYS A 161 6.84 9.51 -8.69
N ILE A 162 6.15 8.96 -7.70
CA ILE A 162 4.96 9.59 -7.13
C ILE A 162 5.39 10.86 -6.39
N ASN A 163 4.89 12.00 -6.85
CA ASN A 163 5.02 13.27 -6.13
C ASN A 163 3.83 13.40 -5.17
N TRP A 164 4.00 12.92 -3.95
CA TRP A 164 2.93 12.89 -2.94
C TRP A 164 2.43 14.27 -2.51
N LYS A 165 3.13 15.36 -2.87
CA LYS A 165 2.74 16.74 -2.51
C LYS A 165 1.78 17.39 -3.51
N GLU A 166 1.57 16.79 -4.65
CA GLU A 166 0.58 17.25 -5.62
C GLU A 166 -0.81 16.75 -5.25
#